data_343b3140cbebdff8ab1bbbbda94c2957
#
_entry.id   343b3140cbebdff8ab1bbbbda94c2957
#
_cell.length_a   1.000
_cell.length_b   1.000
_cell.length_c   1.000
_cell.angle_alpha   90.00
_cell.angle_beta   90.00
_cell.angle_gamma   90.00
#
_symmetry.space_group_name_H-M   'P 1'
#
loop_
_entity.id
_entity.type
_entity.pdbx_description
1 polymer ?
#
loop_
_entity_poly.entity_id
_entity_poly.type
_entity_poly.pdbx_seq_one_letter_code
_entity_poly.pdbx_strand_id
1 'polypeptide(L)'
;MGKYYLMPCERQNQKGFGRNAVVDAREGGTLVLFSYLRKIAKIVPDGKGSGVLVRLCGHGKEEYQGEMKSLNDSPTVMRHLVAFCVHNGLEPITKKEWNSMPTLRD
;
A
#
# COMPACT_ATOMS: atom_id res chain seq x y z
N MET A 1 -3.85 17.29 -1.37
CA MET A 1 -3.24 16.49 -2.42
C MET A 1 -1.76 16.71 -2.40
N GLY A 2 -1.05 15.69 -2.24
CA GLY A 2 0.38 15.72 -2.18
C GLY A 2 0.92 14.40 -1.70
N LYS A 3 2.22 14.32 -1.66
CA LYS A 3 2.90 13.09 -1.27
C LYS A 3 3.55 13.27 0.08
N TYR A 4 3.56 12.21 0.87
CA TYR A 4 4.28 12.21 2.14
C TYR A 4 4.87 10.84 2.39
N TYR A 5 5.90 10.81 3.22
CA TYR A 5 6.55 9.57 3.57
C TYR A 5 5.71 8.86 4.63
N LEU A 6 5.45 7.58 4.39
CA LEU A 6 4.70 6.77 5.33
C LEU A 6 5.59 6.43 6.53
N MET A 7 5.02 6.52 7.74
CA MET A 7 5.71 6.15 8.95
C MET A 7 5.17 4.82 9.48
N PRO A 8 5.98 4.04 10.20
CA PRO A 8 5.50 2.83 10.84
C PRO A 8 4.37 3.14 11.83
N CYS A 9 3.48 2.19 12.04
CA CYS A 9 2.45 2.34 13.06
C CYS A 9 2.97 1.90 14.42
N GLU A 10 2.20 2.17 15.47
CA GLU A 10 2.63 1.92 16.84
C GLU A 10 3.02 0.47 17.13
N ARG A 11 2.39 -0.46 16.45
CA ARG A 11 2.64 -1.87 16.67
C ARG A 11 3.91 -2.37 15.98
N GLN A 12 4.56 -1.53 15.21
CA GLN A 12 5.78 -1.87 14.50
C GLN A 12 6.99 -1.33 15.24
N ASN A 13 7.94 -2.21 15.49
CA ASN A 13 9.14 -1.84 16.19
C ASN A 13 10.22 -1.36 15.21
N GLN A 14 9.93 -0.22 14.59
CA GLN A 14 10.76 0.33 13.53
C GLN A 14 10.65 1.84 13.55
N LYS A 15 11.78 2.53 13.38
CA LYS A 15 11.82 3.98 13.48
C LYS A 15 11.26 4.70 12.26
N GLY A 16 11.38 4.09 11.10
CA GLY A 16 10.90 4.72 9.88
C GLY A 16 11.13 3.81 8.69
N PHE A 17 10.49 4.16 7.59
CA PHE A 17 10.68 3.46 6.32
C PHE A 17 11.58 4.24 5.38
N GLY A 18 12.08 5.41 5.83
CA GLY A 18 12.86 6.28 4.98
C GLY A 18 12.04 6.78 3.81
N ARG A 19 12.63 6.78 2.63
CA ARG A 19 11.95 7.21 1.41
C ARG A 19 11.33 6.06 0.64
N ASN A 20 11.33 4.87 1.21
CA ASN A 20 10.89 3.67 0.51
C ASN A 20 9.38 3.48 0.50
N ALA A 21 8.66 4.19 1.34
CA ALA A 21 7.21 4.11 1.40
C ALA A 21 6.64 5.52 1.33
N VAL A 22 5.87 5.79 0.29
CA VAL A 22 5.31 7.11 0.01
C VAL A 22 3.82 6.96 -0.22
N VAL A 23 3.05 7.88 0.34
CA VAL A 23 1.61 7.94 0.10
C VAL A 23 1.32 9.17 -0.75
N ASP A 24 0.59 8.97 -1.84
CA ASP A 24 0.13 10.05 -2.70
C ASP A 24 -1.35 10.29 -2.43
N ALA A 25 -1.66 11.43 -1.82
CA ALA A 25 -3.04 11.81 -1.53
C ALA A 25 -3.63 12.48 -2.75
N ARG A 26 -4.59 11.83 -3.37
CA ARG A 26 -5.21 12.31 -4.60
C ARG A 26 -6.54 13.00 -4.34
N GLU A 27 -7.01 13.72 -5.33
CA GLU A 27 -8.31 14.33 -5.30
C GLU A 27 -9.38 13.29 -5.02
N GLY A 28 -10.42 13.68 -4.30
CA GLY A 28 -11.49 12.76 -3.95
C GLY A 28 -11.19 11.90 -2.74
N GLY A 29 -10.02 12.06 -2.12
CA GLY A 29 -9.69 11.34 -0.90
C GLY A 29 -9.04 9.98 -1.10
N THR A 30 -8.74 9.58 -2.33
CA THR A 30 -8.02 8.34 -2.60
C THR A 30 -6.56 8.50 -2.20
N LEU A 31 -6.04 7.50 -1.48
CA LEU A 31 -4.63 7.46 -1.10
C LEU A 31 -3.96 6.31 -1.82
N VAL A 32 -2.80 6.56 -2.41
CA VAL A 32 -2.06 5.53 -3.14
C VAL A 32 -0.73 5.28 -2.46
N LEU A 33 -0.46 4.03 -2.16
CA LEU A 33 0.80 3.64 -1.52
C LEU A 33 1.81 3.22 -2.60
N PHE A 34 2.96 3.88 -2.55
CA PHE A 34 4.12 3.49 -3.35
C PHE A 34 5.12 2.82 -2.41
N SER A 35 5.58 1.64 -2.79
CA SER A 35 6.65 0.95 -2.08
C SER A 35 7.77 0.74 -3.09
N TYR A 36 8.93 1.33 -2.80
CA TYR A 36 10.06 1.29 -3.72
C TYR A 36 9.68 1.77 -5.12
N LEU A 37 8.97 2.91 -5.17
CA LEU A 37 8.55 3.59 -6.41
C LEU A 37 7.50 2.84 -7.22
N ARG A 38 6.88 1.82 -6.65
CA ARG A 38 5.79 1.10 -7.31
C ARG A 38 4.48 1.31 -6.60
N LYS A 39 3.42 1.48 -7.38
CA LYS A 39 2.08 1.55 -6.83
C LYS A 39 1.65 0.15 -6.44
N ILE A 40 1.50 -0.11 -5.16
CA ILE A 40 1.13 -1.45 -4.71
C ILE A 40 -0.29 -1.52 -4.16
N ALA A 41 -0.83 -0.42 -3.68
CA ALA A 41 -2.15 -0.42 -3.08
C ALA A 41 -2.75 0.97 -3.11
N LYS A 42 -4.07 1.04 -2.99
CA LYS A 42 -4.75 2.31 -2.75
C LYS A 42 -5.89 2.09 -1.78
N ILE A 43 -6.26 3.14 -1.08
CA ILE A 43 -7.46 3.15 -0.24
C ILE A 43 -8.42 4.14 -0.86
N VAL A 44 -9.58 3.65 -1.24
CA VAL A 44 -10.62 4.45 -1.86
C VAL A 44 -11.70 4.73 -0.83
N PRO A 45 -12.12 6.00 -0.65
CA PRO A 45 -13.18 6.30 0.30
C PRO A 45 -14.46 5.55 -0.06
N ASP A 46 -15.15 5.04 0.96
CA ASP A 46 -16.39 4.31 0.74
C ASP A 46 -17.63 5.15 0.93
N GLY A 47 -17.45 6.43 1.21
CA GLY A 47 -18.57 7.35 1.44
C GLY A 47 -19.18 7.25 2.83
N LYS A 48 -18.64 6.42 3.70
CA LYS A 48 -19.18 6.17 5.05
C LYS A 48 -18.18 6.50 6.14
N GLY A 49 -17.16 7.28 5.82
CA GLY A 49 -16.13 7.65 6.78
C GLY A 49 -15.00 6.63 6.90
N SER A 50 -15.00 5.63 6.06
CA SER A 50 -13.96 4.62 6.02
C SER A 50 -13.43 4.48 4.58
N GLY A 51 -12.69 3.44 4.30
CA GLY A 51 -12.15 3.21 2.97
C GLY A 51 -12.03 1.75 2.65
N VAL A 52 -11.80 1.47 1.40
CA VAL A 52 -11.61 0.11 0.88
C VAL A 52 -10.21 -0.02 0.33
N LEU A 53 -9.50 -1.03 0.79
CA LEU A 53 -8.15 -1.32 0.32
C LEU A 53 -8.23 -2.07 -1.01
N VAL A 54 -7.50 -1.57 -1.99
CA VAL A 54 -7.43 -2.15 -3.33
C VAL A 54 -5.99 -2.54 -3.61
N ARG A 55 -5.78 -3.77 -4.04
CA ARG A 55 -4.45 -4.26 -4.41
C ARG A 55 -4.15 -3.87 -5.85
N LEU A 56 -3.03 -3.19 -6.06
CA LEU A 56 -2.63 -2.79 -7.40
C LEU A 56 -1.55 -3.72 -7.93
N CYS A 57 -1.42 -3.78 -9.24
CA CYS A 57 -0.53 -4.73 -9.88
C CYS A 57 0.89 -4.22 -10.10
N GLY A 58 1.33 -3.24 -9.35
CA GLY A 58 2.71 -2.77 -9.46
C GLY A 58 2.98 -2.09 -10.78
N HIS A 59 2.16 -1.17 -11.10
CA HIS A 59 2.09 -0.46 -12.35
C HIS A 59 3.45 -0.08 -12.97
N GLY A 60 3.57 -0.35 -14.23
CA GLY A 60 4.72 0.06 -15.02
C GLY A 60 5.88 -0.92 -15.04
N LYS A 61 5.88 -1.84 -14.11
CA LYS A 61 6.98 -2.80 -14.00
C LYS A 61 6.53 -4.24 -14.05
N GLU A 62 5.26 -4.47 -13.98
CA GLU A 62 4.72 -5.82 -13.88
C GLU A 62 4.99 -6.67 -15.09
N GLU A 63 5.18 -6.08 -16.23
CA GLU A 63 5.53 -6.80 -17.43
C GLU A 63 7.03 -7.00 -17.59
N TYR A 64 7.77 -6.45 -16.68
CA TYR A 64 9.20 -6.50 -16.72
C TYR A 64 9.65 -7.78 -16.05
N GLN A 65 9.77 -8.83 -16.83
CA GLN A 65 10.24 -10.15 -16.39
C GLN A 65 9.26 -11.01 -15.64
N GLY A 66 8.04 -10.56 -15.44
CA GLY A 66 7.04 -11.38 -14.78
C GLY A 66 7.30 -11.70 -13.32
N GLU A 67 8.08 -10.87 -12.64
CA GLU A 67 8.47 -11.12 -11.25
C GLU A 67 7.76 -10.27 -10.23
N MET A 68 6.80 -9.50 -10.66
CA MET A 68 6.17 -8.51 -9.78
C MET A 68 5.45 -9.11 -8.59
N LYS A 69 4.92 -10.31 -8.74
CA LYS A 69 4.22 -10.97 -7.64
C LYS A 69 5.11 -11.14 -6.43
N SER A 70 6.33 -11.61 -6.65
CA SER A 70 7.22 -11.88 -5.53
C SER A 70 7.62 -10.61 -4.81
N LEU A 71 7.70 -9.50 -5.54
CA LEU A 71 8.05 -8.23 -4.92
C LEU A 71 6.93 -7.72 -4.02
N ASN A 72 5.68 -7.96 -4.42
CA ASN A 72 4.54 -7.55 -3.61
C ASN A 72 4.36 -8.40 -2.36
N ASP A 73 5.06 -9.52 -2.28
CA ASP A 73 4.96 -10.42 -1.15
C ASP A 73 6.11 -10.28 -0.17
N SER A 74 7.04 -9.38 -0.41
CA SER A 74 8.19 -9.25 0.46
C SER A 74 7.78 -8.77 1.86
N PRO A 75 8.53 -9.18 2.90
CA PRO A 75 8.23 -8.71 4.25
C PRO A 75 8.25 -7.19 4.38
N THR A 76 9.12 -6.53 3.63
CA THR A 76 9.21 -5.06 3.66
C THR A 76 7.94 -4.43 3.10
N VAL A 77 7.45 -4.93 1.97
CA VAL A 77 6.20 -4.42 1.39
C VAL A 77 5.04 -4.65 2.35
N MET A 78 4.99 -5.81 2.99
CA MET A 78 3.93 -6.10 3.96
C MET A 78 3.96 -5.13 5.14
N ARG A 79 5.15 -4.75 5.60
CA ARG A 79 5.25 -3.74 6.67
C ARG A 79 4.70 -2.40 6.23
N HIS A 80 4.98 -2.00 4.99
CA HIS A 80 4.42 -0.76 4.45
C HIS A 80 2.90 -0.85 4.37
N LEU A 81 2.36 -1.98 3.94
CA LEU A 81 0.92 -2.19 3.85
C LEU A 81 0.24 -2.12 5.21
N VAL A 82 0.82 -2.76 6.23
CA VAL A 82 0.25 -2.74 7.57
C VAL A 82 0.17 -1.32 8.09
N ALA A 83 1.25 -0.54 7.95
CA ALA A 83 1.24 0.85 8.39
C ALA A 83 0.22 1.67 7.61
N PHE A 84 0.13 1.46 6.31
CA PHE A 84 -0.81 2.16 5.46
C PHE A 84 -2.26 1.90 5.90
N CYS A 85 -2.59 0.65 6.19
CA CYS A 85 -3.93 0.30 6.66
C CYS A 85 -4.21 0.91 8.04
N VAL A 86 -3.32 0.71 8.99
CA VAL A 86 -3.54 1.14 10.38
C VAL A 86 -3.66 2.65 10.47
N HIS A 87 -2.80 3.39 9.78
CA HIS A 87 -2.87 4.85 9.80
C HIS A 87 -4.17 5.39 9.20
N ASN A 88 -4.86 4.59 8.41
CA ASN A 88 -6.10 5.01 7.77
C ASN A 88 -7.33 4.30 8.34
N GLY A 89 -7.21 3.76 9.54
CA GLY A 89 -8.34 3.19 10.25
C GLY A 89 -8.80 1.83 9.77
N LEU A 90 -7.98 1.15 8.96
CA LEU A 90 -8.31 -0.19 8.48
C LEU A 90 -7.61 -1.24 9.33
N GLU A 91 -8.17 -2.44 9.35
CA GLU A 91 -7.51 -3.55 10.01
C GLU A 91 -6.20 -3.89 9.30
N PRO A 92 -5.15 -4.24 10.05
CA PRO A 92 -3.93 -4.68 9.41
C PRO A 92 -4.17 -5.94 8.59
N ILE A 93 -3.64 -5.95 7.39
CA ILE A 93 -3.84 -7.06 6.47
C ILE A 93 -2.73 -8.09 6.63
N THR A 94 -3.07 -9.37 6.59
CA THR A 94 -2.09 -10.43 6.61
C THR A 94 -1.60 -10.74 5.21
N LYS A 95 -0.44 -11.39 5.11
CA LYS A 95 0.09 -11.78 3.82
C LYS A 95 -0.86 -12.72 3.08
N LYS A 96 -1.50 -13.63 3.82
CA LYS A 96 -2.46 -14.56 3.23
C LYS A 96 -3.65 -13.81 2.63
N GLU A 97 -4.19 -12.86 3.37
CA GLU A 97 -5.30 -12.05 2.87
C GLU A 97 -4.89 -11.24 1.65
N TRP A 98 -3.72 -10.63 1.72
CA TRP A 98 -3.21 -9.82 0.63
C TRP A 98 -3.05 -10.65 -0.65
N ASN A 99 -2.48 -11.84 -0.52
CA ASN A 99 -2.24 -12.70 -1.67
C ASN A 99 -3.52 -13.26 -2.29
N SER A 100 -4.61 -13.27 -1.53
CA SER A 100 -5.89 -13.75 -2.05
C SER A 100 -6.72 -12.65 -2.71
N MET A 101 -6.31 -11.40 -2.57
CA MET A 101 -7.02 -10.29 -3.19
C MET A 101 -6.71 -10.22 -4.69
N PRO A 102 -7.72 -9.88 -5.51
CA PRO A 102 -7.44 -9.64 -6.92
C PRO A 102 -6.59 -8.39 -7.10
N THR A 103 -5.72 -8.39 -8.11
CA THR A 103 -4.94 -7.22 -8.45
C THR A 103 -5.67 -6.44 -9.53
N LEU A 104 -5.69 -5.14 -9.37
CA LEU A 104 -6.36 -4.23 -10.30
C LEU A 104 -5.36 -3.23 -10.82
N ARG A 105 -5.66 -2.68 -11.98
CA ARG A 105 -4.87 -1.58 -12.50
C ARG A 105 -5.37 -0.27 -11.91
N ASP A 106 -4.42 0.60 -11.66
CA ASP A 106 -4.77 1.92 -11.15
C ASP A 106 -5.33 2.83 -12.25
#